data_063ba7eef1dfa7cd66175230f90040f8
#
_entry.id   063ba7eef1dfa7cd66175230f90040f8
#
_cell.length_a   1.000
_cell.length_b   1.000
_cell.length_c   1.000
_cell.angle_alpha   90.00
_cell.angle_beta   90.00
_cell.angle_gamma   90.00
#
_symmetry.space_group_name_H-M   'P 1'
#
loop_
_entity.id
_entity.type
_entity.pdbx_description
1 polymer ?
#
loop_
_entity_poly.entity_id
_entity_poly.type
_entity_poly.pdbx_seq_one_letter_code
_entity_poly.pdbx_strand_id
1 'polypeptide(L)'
;MTETIPGPAYRVLTPRLCLRCWNPADAPALKAAVDASREYLIPWMPWAHQETTLQMQIDRLRQARSTFDIGEDFTYGILSRDETQVLGSTGLHTRAGDRAREIGYWIHIDHTGQGYATESSAALTKIAFLIEGLDRVEIHCDPANAASAAIPRKLGYTHEATLRRRSHWADGKVEDSMIWTLFADDFPTSPAAQLEIQAFDAAGRKIHT
;
A
#
# COMPACT_ATOMS: atom_id res chain seq x y z
N MET A 1 -16.06 21.34 -19.91
CA MET A 1 -15.23 20.15 -20.08
C MET A 1 -14.76 19.77 -18.68
N THR A 2 -15.29 18.73 -18.10
CA THR A 2 -14.78 18.17 -16.84
C THR A 2 -13.37 17.67 -17.12
N GLU A 3 -12.39 18.33 -16.54
CA GLU A 3 -11.01 17.87 -16.55
C GLU A 3 -11.03 16.49 -15.92
N THR A 4 -10.72 15.46 -16.71
CA THR A 4 -10.58 14.09 -16.18
C THR A 4 -9.42 14.13 -15.20
N ILE A 5 -9.72 13.92 -13.91
CA ILE A 5 -8.70 13.79 -12.90
C ILE A 5 -7.81 12.62 -13.33
N PRO A 6 -6.51 12.85 -13.56
CA PRO A 6 -5.62 11.76 -13.94
C PRO A 6 -5.66 10.73 -12.82
N GLY A 7 -5.67 9.46 -13.17
CA GLY A 7 -5.70 8.34 -12.21
C GLY A 7 -4.75 8.47 -11.02
N PRO A 8 -4.51 7.44 -10.22
CA PRO A 8 -3.83 7.61 -8.94
C PRO A 8 -2.49 8.30 -9.13
N ALA A 9 -2.09 9.10 -8.14
CA ALA A 9 -0.84 9.83 -8.19
C ALA A 9 0.35 8.88 -8.41
N TYR A 10 1.24 9.21 -9.34
CA TYR A 10 2.46 8.42 -9.59
C TYR A 10 3.53 8.60 -8.51
N ARG A 11 3.48 9.75 -7.82
CA ARG A 11 4.38 10.07 -6.72
C ARG A 11 3.63 10.87 -5.67
N VAL A 12 3.78 10.45 -4.41
CA VAL A 12 3.17 11.10 -3.25
C VAL A 12 4.26 11.38 -2.23
N LEU A 13 4.39 12.62 -1.83
CA LEU A 13 5.30 13.04 -0.80
C LEU A 13 4.54 13.30 0.50
N THR A 14 5.02 12.71 1.58
CA THR A 14 4.58 12.96 2.95
C THR A 14 5.69 13.68 3.73
N PRO A 15 5.54 13.99 5.01
CA PRO A 15 6.62 14.58 5.80
C PRO A 15 7.92 13.74 5.80
N ARG A 16 7.81 12.40 5.80
CA ARG A 16 8.96 11.50 5.94
C ARG A 16 9.19 10.57 4.77
N LEU A 17 8.20 10.38 3.88
CA LEU A 17 8.21 9.35 2.85
C LEU A 17 8.06 9.95 1.45
N CYS A 18 8.58 9.19 0.49
CA CYS A 18 8.20 9.26 -0.92
C CYS A 18 7.53 7.92 -1.29
N LEU A 19 6.23 7.97 -1.61
CA LEU A 19 5.53 6.85 -2.23
C LEU A 19 5.54 7.09 -3.73
N ARG A 20 6.08 6.19 -4.51
CA ARG A 20 6.05 6.31 -5.97
C ARG A 20 5.85 4.97 -6.66
N CYS A 21 5.25 5.04 -7.85
CA CYS A 21 5.22 3.91 -8.75
C CYS A 21 6.62 3.32 -8.90
N TRP A 22 6.74 2.00 -8.82
CA TRP A 22 8.01 1.31 -8.96
C TRP A 22 8.63 1.50 -10.35
N ASN A 23 9.95 1.58 -10.38
CA ASN A 23 10.74 1.51 -11.60
C ASN A 23 11.48 0.15 -11.64
N PRO A 24 11.57 -0.56 -12.77
CA PRO A 24 12.37 -1.78 -12.87
C PRO A 24 13.83 -1.63 -12.41
N ALA A 25 14.39 -0.42 -12.50
CA ALA A 25 15.73 -0.11 -11.98
C ALA A 25 15.83 -0.20 -10.44
N ASP A 26 14.72 -0.18 -9.71
CA ASP A 26 14.68 -0.34 -8.25
C ASP A 26 14.87 -1.80 -7.81
N ALA A 27 14.86 -2.76 -8.73
CA ALA A 27 14.89 -4.19 -8.42
C ALA A 27 16.06 -4.62 -7.52
N PRO A 28 17.29 -4.12 -7.65
CA PRO A 28 18.38 -4.46 -6.73
C PRO A 28 18.09 -4.00 -5.30
N ALA A 29 17.61 -2.77 -5.11
CA ALA A 29 17.28 -2.23 -3.79
C ALA A 29 16.07 -2.92 -3.15
N LEU A 30 15.02 -3.20 -3.96
CA LEU A 30 13.88 -3.96 -3.50
C LEU A 30 14.27 -5.39 -3.09
N LYS A 31 15.12 -6.06 -3.90
CA LYS A 31 15.60 -7.40 -3.55
C LYS A 31 16.34 -7.42 -2.23
N ALA A 32 17.26 -6.48 -2.02
CA ALA A 32 18.00 -6.38 -0.76
C ALA A 32 17.04 -6.16 0.44
N ALA A 33 16.04 -5.29 0.30
CA ALA A 33 15.05 -5.04 1.34
C ALA A 33 14.16 -6.27 1.63
N VAL A 34 13.75 -7.01 0.60
CA VAL A 34 12.96 -8.24 0.74
C VAL A 34 13.80 -9.33 1.41
N ASP A 35 15.04 -9.55 0.96
CA ASP A 35 15.91 -10.58 1.53
C ASP A 35 16.18 -10.32 3.03
N ALA A 36 16.48 -9.08 3.41
CA ALA A 36 16.70 -8.70 4.80
C ALA A 36 15.44 -8.89 5.68
N SER A 37 14.25 -8.74 5.09
CA SER A 37 12.98 -8.79 5.81
C SER A 37 12.27 -10.14 5.74
N ARG A 38 12.80 -11.09 4.98
CA ARG A 38 12.10 -12.30 4.57
C ARG A 38 11.57 -13.12 5.76
N GLU A 39 12.40 -13.42 6.74
CA GLU A 39 12.01 -14.21 7.91
C GLU A 39 10.89 -13.54 8.71
N TYR A 40 10.95 -12.22 8.82
CA TYR A 40 9.91 -11.42 9.48
C TYR A 40 8.58 -11.41 8.69
N LEU A 41 8.64 -11.47 7.36
CA LEU A 41 7.47 -11.41 6.48
C LEU A 41 6.79 -12.78 6.27
N ILE A 42 7.52 -13.88 6.36
CA ILE A 42 7.00 -15.25 6.15
C ILE A 42 5.68 -15.52 6.91
N PRO A 43 5.52 -15.16 8.20
CA PRO A 43 4.26 -15.42 8.92
C PRO A 43 3.02 -14.71 8.35
N TRP A 44 3.21 -13.64 7.56
CA TRP A 44 2.14 -12.73 7.14
C TRP A 44 1.95 -12.62 5.63
N MET A 45 2.98 -12.98 4.86
CA MET A 45 3.04 -12.74 3.43
C MET A 45 3.34 -14.05 2.67
N PRO A 46 2.34 -14.67 2.02
CA PRO A 46 2.53 -15.94 1.30
C PRO A 46 3.70 -15.92 0.30
N TRP A 47 3.91 -14.78 -0.37
CA TRP A 47 4.98 -14.62 -1.35
C TRP A 47 6.40 -14.65 -0.74
N ALA A 48 6.55 -14.40 0.58
CA ALA A 48 7.85 -14.41 1.26
C ALA A 48 8.42 -15.82 1.47
N HIS A 49 7.60 -16.86 1.33
CA HIS A 49 8.08 -18.25 1.40
C HIS A 49 9.03 -18.60 0.25
N GLN A 50 8.90 -17.95 -0.90
CA GLN A 50 9.75 -18.20 -2.05
C GLN A 50 10.94 -17.23 -2.09
N GLU A 51 12.14 -17.79 -2.21
CA GLU A 51 13.33 -16.98 -2.55
C GLU A 51 13.22 -16.42 -3.96
N THR A 52 13.64 -15.19 -4.12
CA THR A 52 13.56 -14.51 -5.41
C THR A 52 14.94 -14.17 -5.95
N THR A 53 15.13 -14.35 -7.26
CA THR A 53 16.31 -13.88 -7.97
C THR A 53 16.16 -12.40 -8.33
N LEU A 54 17.27 -11.74 -8.67
CA LEU A 54 17.20 -10.36 -9.19
C LEU A 54 16.33 -10.27 -10.45
N GLN A 55 16.42 -11.26 -11.36
CA GLN A 55 15.61 -11.28 -12.57
C GLN A 55 14.11 -11.36 -12.25
N MET A 56 13.71 -12.20 -11.28
CA MET A 56 12.32 -12.27 -10.84
C MET A 56 11.82 -10.93 -10.27
N GLN A 57 12.66 -10.19 -9.55
CA GLN A 57 12.29 -8.86 -9.06
C GLN A 57 12.17 -7.85 -10.21
N ILE A 58 13.07 -7.87 -11.19
CA ILE A 58 12.96 -7.03 -12.39
C ILE A 58 11.63 -7.30 -13.11
N ASP A 59 11.29 -8.58 -13.35
CA ASP A 59 10.06 -8.94 -14.04
C ASP A 59 8.81 -8.57 -13.24
N ARG A 60 8.85 -8.73 -11.90
CA ARG A 60 7.79 -8.27 -11.00
C ARG A 60 7.58 -6.75 -11.08
N LEU A 61 8.67 -5.97 -11.07
CA LEU A 61 8.55 -4.51 -11.15
C LEU A 61 8.11 -4.02 -12.54
N ARG A 62 8.50 -4.72 -13.61
CA ARG A 62 7.96 -4.46 -14.95
C ARG A 62 6.46 -4.70 -15.00
N GLN A 63 5.98 -5.80 -14.41
CA GLN A 63 4.55 -6.09 -14.32
C GLN A 63 3.82 -5.04 -13.47
N ALA A 64 4.33 -4.72 -12.27
CA ALA A 64 3.76 -3.71 -11.39
C ALA A 64 3.68 -2.34 -12.09
N ARG A 65 4.70 -1.95 -12.85
CA ARG A 65 4.68 -0.72 -13.65
C ARG A 65 3.63 -0.77 -14.75
N SER A 66 3.53 -1.89 -15.46
CA SER A 66 2.54 -2.06 -16.54
C SER A 66 1.11 -1.95 -16.01
N THR A 67 0.77 -2.66 -14.92
CA THR A 67 -0.58 -2.61 -14.32
C THR A 67 -0.89 -1.23 -13.75
N PHE A 68 0.12 -0.52 -13.24
CA PHE A 68 -0.01 0.85 -12.77
C PHE A 68 -0.35 1.80 -13.93
N ASP A 69 0.42 1.74 -15.02
CA ASP A 69 0.28 2.64 -16.18
C ASP A 69 -1.05 2.44 -16.90
N ILE A 70 -1.62 1.24 -16.92
CA ILE A 70 -2.94 0.95 -17.55
C ILE A 70 -4.11 1.03 -16.56
N GLY A 71 -3.85 1.37 -15.28
CA GLY A 71 -4.91 1.59 -14.29
C GLY A 71 -5.54 0.33 -13.70
N GLU A 72 -4.87 -0.83 -13.80
CA GLU A 72 -5.41 -2.11 -13.30
C GLU A 72 -5.09 -2.37 -11.83
N ASP A 73 -3.89 -1.99 -11.36
CA ASP A 73 -3.48 -2.13 -9.96
C ASP A 73 -2.32 -1.16 -9.63
N PHE A 74 -2.27 -0.66 -8.41
CA PHE A 74 -1.38 0.45 -8.07
C PHE A 74 -0.44 0.08 -6.92
N THR A 75 0.70 -0.49 -7.27
CA THR A 75 1.75 -0.84 -6.29
C THR A 75 2.83 0.25 -6.23
N TYR A 76 3.10 0.72 -5.02
CA TYR A 76 4.07 1.78 -4.73
C TYR A 76 5.26 1.25 -3.94
N GLY A 77 6.45 1.80 -4.20
CA GLY A 77 7.56 1.76 -3.26
C GLY A 77 7.31 2.72 -2.09
N ILE A 78 7.58 2.27 -0.88
CA ILE A 78 7.74 3.16 0.27
C ILE A 78 9.23 3.46 0.38
N LEU A 79 9.60 4.69 0.10
CA LEU A 79 10.98 5.16 0.10
C LEU A 79 11.18 6.23 1.17
N SER A 80 12.42 6.39 1.62
CA SER A 80 12.80 7.60 2.37
C SER A 80 12.47 8.86 1.55
N ARG A 81 12.31 10.00 2.22
CA ARG A 81 11.88 11.25 1.58
C ARG A 81 12.82 11.71 0.45
N ASP A 82 14.10 11.37 0.55
CA ASP A 82 15.14 11.63 -0.43
C ASP A 82 15.31 10.51 -1.48
N GLU A 83 14.47 9.48 -1.41
CA GLU A 83 14.42 8.30 -2.29
C GLU A 83 15.70 7.43 -2.29
N THR A 84 16.56 7.57 -1.29
CA THR A 84 17.83 6.82 -1.21
C THR A 84 17.67 5.42 -0.61
N GLN A 85 16.58 5.15 0.15
CA GLN A 85 16.35 3.89 0.85
C GLN A 85 14.95 3.33 0.54
N VAL A 86 14.88 2.02 0.34
CA VAL A 86 13.63 1.27 0.29
C VAL A 86 13.21 0.89 1.71
N LEU A 87 12.12 1.48 2.19
CA LEU A 87 11.55 1.26 3.52
C LEU A 87 10.46 0.21 3.52
N GLY A 88 9.95 -0.16 2.33
CA GLY A 88 8.89 -1.15 2.16
C GLY A 88 8.15 -1.00 0.84
N SER A 89 6.96 -1.56 0.78
CA SER A 89 6.03 -1.39 -0.34
C SER A 89 4.60 -1.30 0.16
N THR A 90 3.77 -0.60 -0.60
CA THR A 90 2.34 -0.47 -0.34
C THR A 90 1.57 -0.46 -1.66
N GLY A 91 0.26 -0.55 -1.63
CA GLY A 91 -0.56 -0.48 -2.83
C GLY A 91 -2.00 -0.08 -2.56
N LEU A 92 -2.65 0.47 -3.62
CA LEU A 92 -4.09 0.62 -3.75
C LEU A 92 -4.56 -0.45 -4.73
N HIS A 93 -5.03 -1.56 -4.18
CA HIS A 93 -5.42 -2.74 -4.97
C HIS A 93 -6.90 -2.68 -5.36
N THR A 94 -7.20 -3.02 -6.62
CA THR A 94 -8.56 -2.94 -7.19
C THR A 94 -9.48 -4.09 -6.78
N ARG A 95 -9.03 -5.00 -5.94
CA ARG A 95 -9.72 -6.24 -5.56
C ARG A 95 -10.84 -6.10 -4.51
N ALA A 96 -11.06 -4.90 -3.97
CA ALA A 96 -12.14 -4.63 -3.00
C ALA A 96 -13.52 -4.41 -3.64
N GLY A 97 -13.62 -4.47 -4.97
CA GLY A 97 -14.84 -4.23 -5.74
C GLY A 97 -14.92 -2.81 -6.33
N ASP A 98 -16.08 -2.52 -6.94
CA ASP A 98 -16.29 -1.25 -7.61
C ASP A 98 -16.24 -0.08 -6.63
N ARG A 99 -15.64 1.03 -7.08
CA ARG A 99 -15.46 2.27 -6.30
C ARG A 99 -14.79 2.07 -4.93
N ALA A 100 -13.98 1.00 -4.80
CA ALA A 100 -13.24 0.66 -3.60
C ALA A 100 -11.80 0.27 -3.93
N ARG A 101 -10.91 0.42 -2.93
CA ARG A 101 -9.53 -0.08 -2.97
C ARG A 101 -9.19 -0.77 -1.66
N GLU A 102 -8.32 -1.75 -1.75
CA GLU A 102 -7.68 -2.35 -0.58
C GLU A 102 -6.24 -1.82 -0.47
N ILE A 103 -5.88 -1.32 0.71
CA ILE A 103 -4.49 -0.94 1.00
C ILE A 103 -3.77 -2.16 1.58
N GLY A 104 -2.73 -2.61 0.88
CA GLY A 104 -1.76 -3.59 1.36
C GLY A 104 -0.40 -2.94 1.60
N TYR A 105 0.39 -3.46 2.55
CA TYR A 105 1.74 -2.93 2.84
C TYR A 105 2.63 -3.97 3.51
N TRP A 106 3.94 -3.76 3.38
CA TRP A 106 4.96 -4.34 4.25
C TRP A 106 6.08 -3.32 4.47
N ILE A 107 6.78 -3.44 5.59
CA ILE A 107 7.88 -2.55 5.98
C ILE A 107 9.15 -3.38 6.17
N HIS A 108 10.29 -2.84 5.73
CA HIS A 108 11.61 -3.39 5.96
C HIS A 108 11.84 -3.61 7.45
N ILE A 109 12.44 -4.75 7.82
CA ILE A 109 12.58 -5.18 9.22
C ILE A 109 13.23 -4.10 10.10
N ASP A 110 14.29 -3.47 9.64
CA ASP A 110 15.02 -2.43 10.39
C ASP A 110 14.22 -1.12 10.55
N HIS A 111 13.09 -0.99 9.85
CA HIS A 111 12.26 0.21 9.85
C HIS A 111 10.87 -0.01 10.44
N THR A 112 10.64 -1.20 11.04
CA THR A 112 9.38 -1.50 11.72
C THR A 112 9.21 -0.67 13.00
N GLY A 113 7.97 -0.49 13.46
CA GLY A 113 7.67 0.26 14.69
C GLY A 113 7.83 1.78 14.60
N GLN A 114 8.28 2.33 13.45
CA GLN A 114 8.54 3.78 13.26
C GLN A 114 7.35 4.54 12.68
N GLY A 115 6.21 3.87 12.46
CA GLY A 115 4.98 4.49 11.98
C GLY A 115 4.89 4.66 10.45
N TYR A 116 5.85 4.15 9.68
CA TYR A 116 5.86 4.30 8.21
C TYR A 116 4.67 3.62 7.52
N ALA A 117 4.22 2.45 8.00
CA ALA A 117 3.01 1.83 7.48
C ALA A 117 1.76 2.68 7.73
N THR A 118 1.65 3.31 8.91
CA THR A 118 0.54 4.23 9.23
C THR A 118 0.57 5.45 8.32
N GLU A 119 1.74 6.07 8.12
CA GLU A 119 1.90 7.26 7.28
C GLU A 119 1.63 6.95 5.80
N SER A 120 2.15 5.84 5.28
CA SER A 120 1.89 5.43 3.89
C SER A 120 0.42 5.09 3.66
N SER A 121 -0.22 4.38 4.60
CA SER A 121 -1.66 4.07 4.50
C SER A 121 -2.52 5.32 4.56
N ALA A 122 -2.21 6.29 5.44
CA ALA A 122 -2.90 7.58 5.47
C ALA A 122 -2.77 8.34 4.13
N ALA A 123 -1.57 8.34 3.55
CA ALA A 123 -1.33 8.98 2.26
C ALA A 123 -2.17 8.36 1.15
N LEU A 124 -2.18 7.01 1.05
CA LEU A 124 -2.98 6.31 0.04
C LEU A 124 -4.50 6.46 0.28
N THR A 125 -4.93 6.51 1.54
CA THR A 125 -6.34 6.82 1.88
C THR A 125 -6.75 8.19 1.32
N LYS A 126 -5.89 9.22 1.47
CA LYS A 126 -6.17 10.54 0.86
C LYS A 126 -6.21 10.48 -0.65
N ILE A 127 -5.29 9.77 -1.30
CA ILE A 127 -5.28 9.60 -2.76
C ILE A 127 -6.59 8.96 -3.22
N ALA A 128 -7.02 7.90 -2.55
CA ALA A 128 -8.24 7.16 -2.89
C ALA A 128 -9.50 8.06 -2.83
N PHE A 129 -9.64 8.88 -1.80
CA PHE A 129 -10.82 9.73 -1.68
C PHE A 129 -10.73 11.04 -2.47
N LEU A 130 -9.58 11.75 -2.42
CA LEU A 130 -9.48 13.09 -2.99
C LEU A 130 -9.12 13.10 -4.48
N ILE A 131 -8.46 12.06 -4.98
CA ILE A 131 -8.04 11.98 -6.39
C ILE A 131 -8.89 10.99 -7.17
N GLU A 132 -9.06 9.75 -6.65
CA GLU A 132 -9.86 8.73 -7.35
C GLU A 132 -11.37 8.86 -7.09
N GLY A 133 -11.80 9.62 -6.07
CA GLY A 133 -13.22 9.83 -5.74
C GLY A 133 -13.95 8.56 -5.34
N LEU A 134 -13.26 7.65 -4.61
CA LEU A 134 -13.82 6.36 -4.22
C LEU A 134 -14.82 6.50 -3.08
N ASP A 135 -15.67 5.48 -2.91
CA ASP A 135 -16.68 5.43 -1.85
C ASP A 135 -16.10 4.86 -0.55
N ARG A 136 -15.14 3.93 -0.65
CA ARG A 136 -14.50 3.32 0.52
C ARG A 136 -13.09 2.82 0.25
N VAL A 137 -12.33 2.71 1.34
CA VAL A 137 -11.00 2.10 1.37
C VAL A 137 -10.98 1.03 2.45
N GLU A 138 -10.40 -0.12 2.11
CA GLU A 138 -10.31 -1.26 3.02
C GLU A 138 -8.85 -1.57 3.37
N ILE A 139 -8.63 -2.12 4.57
CA ILE A 139 -7.37 -2.73 5.00
C ILE A 139 -7.72 -4.11 5.56
N HIS A 140 -7.12 -5.15 4.97
CA HIS A 140 -7.32 -6.52 5.39
C HIS A 140 -6.09 -7.03 6.13
N CYS A 141 -6.29 -7.73 7.25
CA CYS A 141 -5.18 -8.35 7.98
C CYS A 141 -5.62 -9.59 8.76
N ASP A 142 -4.65 -10.47 9.03
CA ASP A 142 -4.83 -11.59 9.95
C ASP A 142 -5.12 -11.06 11.36
N PRO A 143 -6.13 -11.58 12.09
CA PRO A 143 -6.41 -11.23 13.48
C PRO A 143 -5.21 -11.44 14.43
N ALA A 144 -4.31 -12.36 14.12
CA ALA A 144 -3.08 -12.59 14.88
C ALA A 144 -2.02 -11.49 14.64
N ASN A 145 -2.13 -10.72 13.55
CA ASN A 145 -1.21 -9.62 13.24
C ASN A 145 -1.64 -8.32 13.94
N ALA A 146 -1.41 -8.25 15.25
CA ALA A 146 -1.78 -7.09 16.06
C ALA A 146 -1.14 -5.78 15.57
N ALA A 147 0.08 -5.86 15.02
CA ALA A 147 0.78 -4.70 14.48
C ALA A 147 0.06 -4.14 13.24
N SER A 148 -0.38 -5.01 12.33
CA SER A 148 -1.15 -4.62 11.15
C SER A 148 -2.54 -4.10 11.55
N ALA A 149 -3.26 -4.77 12.46
CA ALA A 149 -4.58 -4.34 12.93
C ALA A 149 -4.58 -2.98 13.67
N ALA A 150 -3.43 -2.58 14.24
CA ALA A 150 -3.30 -1.28 14.89
C ALA A 150 -3.30 -0.09 13.89
N ILE A 151 -2.94 -0.31 12.63
CA ILE A 151 -2.82 0.74 11.62
C ILE A 151 -4.19 1.30 11.24
N PRO A 152 -5.15 0.50 10.73
CA PRO A 152 -6.47 1.01 10.39
C PRO A 152 -7.18 1.63 11.60
N ARG A 153 -7.03 1.06 12.81
CA ARG A 153 -7.58 1.64 14.04
C ARG A 153 -7.06 3.05 14.30
N LYS A 154 -5.74 3.29 14.14
CA LYS A 154 -5.12 4.60 14.31
C LYS A 154 -5.59 5.61 13.26
N LEU A 155 -5.97 5.15 12.08
CA LEU A 155 -6.39 5.98 10.96
C LEU A 155 -7.90 6.25 10.93
N GLY A 156 -8.67 5.70 11.88
CA GLY A 156 -10.11 5.94 11.99
C GLY A 156 -10.95 4.98 11.15
N TYR A 157 -10.39 3.86 10.70
CA TYR A 157 -11.17 2.79 10.05
C TYR A 157 -12.02 2.04 11.06
N THR A 158 -13.19 1.63 10.64
CA THR A 158 -14.11 0.77 11.40
C THR A 158 -13.80 -0.69 11.11
N HIS A 159 -13.69 -1.52 12.15
CA HIS A 159 -13.64 -2.98 12.00
C HIS A 159 -15.04 -3.49 11.68
N GLU A 160 -15.31 -3.84 10.42
CA GLU A 160 -16.63 -4.30 10.00
C GLU A 160 -16.85 -5.79 10.26
N ALA A 161 -15.83 -6.61 10.04
CA ALA A 161 -15.96 -8.06 10.18
C ALA A 161 -14.62 -8.77 10.36
N THR A 162 -14.68 -9.95 10.98
CA THR A 162 -13.64 -10.98 10.85
C THR A 162 -14.22 -12.16 10.08
N LEU A 163 -13.75 -12.32 8.85
CA LEU A 163 -14.22 -13.36 7.94
C LEU A 163 -13.40 -14.63 8.13
N ARG A 164 -14.09 -15.72 8.42
CA ARG A 164 -13.43 -16.99 8.71
C ARG A 164 -12.90 -17.64 7.43
N ARG A 165 -11.68 -18.19 7.52
CA ARG A 165 -11.05 -19.05 6.50
C ARG A 165 -10.97 -18.39 5.13
N ARG A 166 -10.52 -17.13 5.07
CA ARG A 166 -10.45 -16.34 3.83
C ARG A 166 -9.16 -16.53 3.06
N SER A 167 -8.06 -16.77 3.74
CA SER A 167 -6.75 -16.96 3.12
C SER A 167 -6.34 -18.42 3.18
N HIS A 168 -5.93 -18.98 2.05
CA HIS A 168 -5.40 -20.34 1.93
C HIS A 168 -3.97 -20.26 1.42
N TRP A 169 -3.04 -20.76 2.21
CA TRP A 169 -1.63 -20.75 1.89
C TRP A 169 -1.22 -22.02 1.17
N ALA A 170 -0.12 -21.98 0.42
CA ALA A 170 0.35 -23.14 -0.34
C ALA A 170 0.75 -24.33 0.56
N ASP A 171 1.15 -24.05 1.81
CA ASP A 171 1.46 -25.06 2.84
C ASP A 171 0.21 -25.66 3.53
N GLY A 172 -0.99 -25.23 3.11
CA GLY A 172 -2.26 -25.67 3.68
C GLY A 172 -2.74 -24.85 4.88
N LYS A 173 -2.00 -23.85 5.34
CA LYS A 173 -2.45 -22.93 6.39
C LYS A 173 -3.70 -22.18 5.92
N VAL A 174 -4.69 -22.07 6.79
CA VAL A 174 -5.93 -21.33 6.54
C VAL A 174 -6.07 -20.26 7.61
N GLU A 175 -6.29 -19.04 7.17
CA GLU A 175 -6.37 -17.88 8.05
C GLU A 175 -7.72 -17.16 7.94
N ASP A 176 -8.12 -16.55 9.04
CA ASP A 176 -9.20 -15.58 9.08
C ASP A 176 -8.70 -14.23 8.59
N SER A 177 -9.59 -13.35 8.18
CA SER A 177 -9.25 -11.99 7.75
C SER A 177 -10.16 -10.98 8.43
N MET A 178 -9.54 -10.02 9.14
CA MET A 178 -10.22 -8.82 9.59
C MET A 178 -10.40 -7.88 8.40
N ILE A 179 -11.58 -7.31 8.26
CA ILE A 179 -11.90 -6.27 7.29
C ILE A 179 -12.10 -4.96 8.05
N TRP A 180 -11.25 -4.00 7.74
CA TRP A 180 -11.32 -2.64 8.24
C TRP A 180 -11.67 -1.71 7.10
N THR A 181 -12.69 -0.86 7.29
CA THR A 181 -13.20 0.03 6.24
C THR A 181 -13.26 1.48 6.72
N LEU A 182 -12.87 2.40 5.85
CA LEU A 182 -13.16 3.81 5.97
C LEU A 182 -14.00 4.24 4.78
N PHE A 183 -15.14 4.89 5.05
CA PHE A 183 -16.02 5.43 4.02
C PHE A 183 -15.68 6.89 3.69
N ALA A 184 -16.03 7.32 2.48
CA ALA A 184 -15.78 8.69 2.01
C ALA A 184 -16.43 9.74 2.93
N ASP A 185 -17.62 9.46 3.46
CA ASP A 185 -18.34 10.37 4.35
C ASP A 185 -17.63 10.56 5.71
N ASP A 186 -16.94 9.53 6.20
CA ASP A 186 -16.22 9.54 7.48
C ASP A 186 -14.80 10.10 7.34
N PHE A 187 -14.23 10.05 6.13
CA PHE A 187 -12.84 10.46 5.87
C PHE A 187 -12.50 11.87 6.35
N PRO A 188 -13.33 12.94 6.12
CA PRO A 188 -12.95 14.30 6.49
C PRO A 188 -12.67 14.48 7.99
N THR A 189 -13.29 13.67 8.84
CA THR A 189 -13.12 13.72 10.30
C THR A 189 -12.12 12.70 10.83
N SER A 190 -11.61 11.82 9.97
CA SER A 190 -10.69 10.75 10.34
C SER A 190 -9.26 11.27 10.61
N PRO A 191 -8.47 10.56 11.44
CA PRO A 191 -7.04 10.84 11.57
C PRO A 191 -6.28 10.73 10.25
N ALA A 192 -6.73 9.90 9.31
CA ALA A 192 -6.09 9.78 7.99
C ALA A 192 -6.15 11.08 7.19
N ALA A 193 -7.19 11.91 7.36
CA ALA A 193 -7.35 13.20 6.67
C ALA A 193 -6.34 14.26 7.13
N GLN A 194 -5.72 14.09 8.31
CA GLN A 194 -4.83 15.10 8.90
C GLN A 194 -3.42 15.09 8.30
N LEU A 195 -3.04 14.03 7.58
CA LEU A 195 -1.70 13.94 6.97
C LEU A 195 -1.57 14.94 5.82
N GLU A 196 -0.52 15.76 5.84
CA GLU A 196 -0.18 16.61 4.70
C GLU A 196 0.52 15.78 3.61
N ILE A 197 0.08 15.95 2.36
CA ILE A 197 0.66 15.29 1.21
C ILE A 197 0.87 16.25 0.04
N GLN A 198 1.77 15.87 -0.86
CA GLN A 198 1.87 16.46 -2.19
C GLN A 198 1.81 15.31 -3.19
N ALA A 199 0.88 15.37 -4.12
CA ALA A 199 0.66 14.35 -5.13
C ALA A 199 1.08 14.85 -6.51
N PHE A 200 1.63 13.94 -7.33
CA PHE A 200 2.12 14.25 -8.68
C PHE A 200 1.67 13.17 -9.66
N ASP A 201 1.31 13.59 -10.85
CA ASP A 201 0.92 12.70 -11.96
C ASP A 201 2.14 12.05 -12.66
N ALA A 202 1.88 11.27 -13.72
CA ALA A 202 2.90 10.60 -14.52
C ALA A 202 3.91 11.56 -15.19
N ALA A 203 3.52 12.81 -15.43
CA ALA A 203 4.36 13.84 -16.02
C ALA A 203 5.09 14.70 -14.97
N GLY A 204 4.94 14.37 -13.67
CA GLY A 204 5.51 15.13 -12.55
C GLY A 204 4.76 16.42 -12.24
N ARG A 205 3.57 16.64 -12.79
CA ARG A 205 2.74 17.82 -12.50
C ARG A 205 2.02 17.60 -11.16
N LYS A 206 1.99 18.66 -10.34
CA LYS A 206 1.30 18.60 -9.05
C LYS A 206 -0.21 18.44 -9.24
N ILE A 207 -0.78 17.46 -8.55
CA ILE A 207 -2.23 17.29 -8.44
C ILE A 207 -2.69 18.08 -7.22
N HIS A 208 -3.72 18.89 -7.37
CA HIS A 208 -4.33 19.64 -6.27
C HIS A 208 -5.33 18.74 -5.54
N THR A 209 -5.12 18.56 -4.23
CA THR A 209 -5.95 17.74 -3.34
C THR A 209 -6.61 18.60 -2.28
#